data_e556b0676bf4cd2d38fb58d3150c8995
#
_entry.id   e556b0676bf4cd2d38fb58d3150c8995
#
_cell.length_a   1.000
_cell.length_b   1.000
_cell.length_c   1.000
_cell.angle_alpha   90.00
_cell.angle_beta   90.00
_cell.angle_gamma   90.00
#
_symmetry.space_group_name_H-M   'P 1'
#
loop_
_entity.id
_entity.type
_entity.pdbx_description
1 polymer ?
#
loop_
_entity_poly.entity_id
_entity_poly.type
_entity_poly.pdbx_seq_one_letter_code
_entity_poly.pdbx_strand_id
1 'polypeptide(L)'
;MDHRSNAARGLDEQPTVHEGVIARALERKGIVSDRCELNRQIKRDNALLRELKAQVKKLMQAVKNTIPSLAEAMESVRGKMILFLYQLRYITGGKNRLTRNLDIMNDKLEEYVRIAGEIKEKSKDRSTLLSEKKATPAINILKHRDLSRRIAELTEELEELRSEKTQLLASMEYASDTPLSAVRKDVAAIEANLKKLEQQEQKYTDELNAALAEYSELKAQAADFDPDELAMAQLEIHPQKEASAESKIQAAYGDKYDFWTMVGAKRDVAELLGEEEPRSIRERLRRKEIEKQRAERQGTPRTQKNKDRGWER
;
A
#
# COMPACT_ATOMS: atom_id res chain seq x y z
N MET A 1 -9.72 14.67 28.33
CA MET A 1 -9.26 13.90 27.12
C MET A 1 -7.88 13.33 27.43
N ASP A 2 -7.66 12.08 27.09
CA ASP A 2 -6.34 11.44 27.32
C ASP A 2 -5.42 11.79 26.13
N HIS A 3 -4.35 12.55 26.38
CA HIS A 3 -3.41 13.04 25.36
C HIS A 3 -2.23 12.09 25.10
N ARG A 4 -2.23 10.91 25.73
CA ARG A 4 -1.19 9.90 25.50
C ARG A 4 -1.32 9.31 24.10
N SER A 5 -0.18 8.90 23.50
CA SER A 5 -0.19 8.19 22.20
C SER A 5 -0.94 6.86 22.29
N ASN A 6 -1.43 6.36 21.16
CA ASN A 6 -2.11 5.06 21.12
C ASN A 6 -1.21 3.94 21.68
N ALA A 7 0.08 3.95 21.36
CA ALA A 7 1.05 3.02 21.93
C ALA A 7 1.17 3.12 23.46
N ALA A 8 1.21 4.36 24.02
CA ALA A 8 1.24 4.58 25.48
C ALA A 8 -0.06 4.19 26.19
N ARG A 9 -1.15 4.06 25.45
CA ARG A 9 -2.47 3.56 25.89
C ARG A 9 -2.65 2.06 25.70
N GLY A 10 -1.65 1.36 25.18
CA GLY A 10 -1.75 -0.05 24.82
C GLY A 10 -2.73 -0.33 23.67
N LEU A 11 -3.00 0.66 22.83
CA LEU A 11 -3.87 0.50 21.67
C LEU A 11 -3.00 0.29 20.42
N ASP A 12 -3.20 -0.83 19.75
CA ASP A 12 -2.51 -1.18 18.49
C ASP A 12 -3.05 -0.40 17.27
N GLU A 13 -3.76 0.68 17.51
CA GLU A 13 -4.36 1.50 16.48
C GLU A 13 -3.34 2.49 15.91
N GLN A 14 -3.39 2.66 14.58
CA GLN A 14 -2.56 3.67 13.93
C GLN A 14 -2.98 5.09 14.36
N PRO A 15 -2.03 5.95 14.72
CA PRO A 15 -2.32 7.35 15.00
C PRO A 15 -2.68 8.08 13.70
N THR A 16 -3.72 8.91 13.76
CA THR A 16 -4.04 9.82 12.66
C THR A 16 -2.99 10.93 12.54
N VAL A 17 -2.75 11.41 11.32
CA VAL A 17 -1.83 12.52 11.05
C VAL A 17 -2.56 13.86 11.29
N HIS A 18 -1.85 14.86 11.81
CA HIS A 18 -2.43 16.21 11.95
C HIS A 18 -2.81 16.78 10.58
N GLU A 19 -4.08 17.08 10.39
CA GLU A 19 -4.62 17.51 9.09
C GLU A 19 -4.22 18.94 8.71
N GLY A 20 -3.92 19.79 9.69
CA GLY A 20 -3.62 21.18 9.44
C GLY A 20 -4.84 22.02 8.99
N VAL A 21 -4.71 23.34 9.09
CA VAL A 21 -5.81 24.27 8.75
C VAL A 21 -6.08 24.30 7.24
N ILE A 22 -5.01 24.23 6.43
CA ILE A 22 -5.10 24.29 4.96
C ILE A 22 -5.81 23.07 4.40
N ALA A 23 -5.45 21.86 4.85
CA ALA A 23 -6.08 20.63 4.39
C ALA A 23 -7.59 20.59 4.69
N ARG A 24 -7.99 21.03 5.90
CA ARG A 24 -9.40 21.16 6.27
C ARG A 24 -10.15 22.24 5.48
N ALA A 25 -9.46 23.33 5.12
CA ALA A 25 -10.05 24.39 4.30
C ALA A 25 -10.29 23.92 2.86
N LEU A 26 -9.39 23.13 2.29
CA LEU A 26 -9.55 22.50 0.98
C LEU A 26 -10.73 21.53 0.96
N GLU A 27 -10.87 20.68 1.98
CA GLU A 27 -11.99 19.75 2.08
C GLU A 27 -13.37 20.44 2.17
N ARG A 28 -13.45 21.56 2.91
CA ARG A 28 -14.69 22.37 2.96
C ARG A 28 -15.07 22.93 1.59
N LYS A 29 -14.10 23.06 0.68
CA LYS A 29 -14.30 23.48 -0.71
C LYS A 29 -14.53 22.30 -1.67
N GLY A 30 -14.64 21.07 -1.16
CA GLY A 30 -14.82 19.87 -1.97
C GLY A 30 -13.55 19.36 -2.65
N ILE A 31 -12.37 19.91 -2.30
CA ILE A 31 -11.08 19.47 -2.85
C ILE A 31 -10.51 18.42 -1.90
N VAL A 32 -10.29 17.21 -2.41
CA VAL A 32 -9.74 16.10 -1.62
C VAL A 32 -8.29 16.42 -1.25
N SER A 33 -7.99 16.40 0.05
CA SER A 33 -6.63 16.55 0.56
C SER A 33 -6.05 15.19 0.91
N ASP A 34 -4.83 14.89 0.45
CA ASP A 34 -4.14 13.60 0.71
C ASP A 34 -4.04 13.28 2.20
N ARG A 35 -3.83 14.30 3.05
CA ARG A 35 -3.76 14.12 4.51
C ARG A 35 -5.10 13.71 5.11
N CYS A 36 -6.18 14.32 4.64
CA CYS A 36 -7.51 13.98 5.11
C CYS A 36 -7.95 12.62 4.58
N GLU A 37 -7.60 12.29 3.34
CA GLU A 37 -7.84 10.96 2.77
C GLU A 37 -7.05 9.88 3.51
N LEU A 38 -5.77 10.11 3.80
CA LEU A 38 -4.95 9.22 4.61
C LEU A 38 -5.58 8.99 6.00
N ASN A 39 -6.07 10.04 6.65
CA ASN A 39 -6.72 9.90 7.94
C ASN A 39 -8.04 9.14 7.86
N ARG A 40 -8.80 9.28 6.78
CA ARG A 40 -9.99 8.47 6.55
C ARG A 40 -9.62 6.99 6.38
N GLN A 41 -8.56 6.71 5.62
CA GLN A 41 -8.05 5.36 5.45
C GLN A 41 -7.62 4.75 6.78
N ILE A 42 -6.78 5.46 7.56
CA ILE A 42 -6.33 5.02 8.89
C ILE A 42 -7.53 4.73 9.82
N LYS A 43 -8.55 5.57 9.80
CA LYS A 43 -9.75 5.36 10.62
C LYS A 43 -10.54 4.11 10.20
N ARG A 44 -10.67 3.87 8.88
CA ARG A 44 -11.33 2.66 8.34
C ARG A 44 -10.55 1.41 8.73
N ASP A 45 -9.23 1.43 8.55
CA ASP A 45 -8.36 0.31 8.89
C ASP A 45 -8.39 0.00 10.39
N ASN A 46 -8.33 1.01 11.24
CA ASN A 46 -8.44 0.83 12.70
C ASN A 46 -9.81 0.29 13.11
N ALA A 47 -10.89 0.73 12.45
CA ALA A 47 -12.24 0.21 12.72
C ALA A 47 -12.35 -1.26 12.32
N LEU A 48 -11.83 -1.62 11.15
CA LEU A 48 -11.81 -2.99 10.65
C LEU A 48 -10.98 -3.92 11.55
N LEU A 49 -9.79 -3.46 11.98
CA LEU A 49 -8.95 -4.19 12.92
C LEU A 49 -9.64 -4.44 14.27
N ARG A 50 -10.31 -3.42 14.83
CA ARG A 50 -11.07 -3.59 16.09
C ARG A 50 -12.17 -4.63 15.96
N GLU A 51 -12.91 -4.59 14.87
CA GLU A 51 -13.99 -5.55 14.63
C GLU A 51 -13.44 -6.96 14.52
N LEU A 52 -12.37 -7.18 13.74
CA LEU A 52 -11.75 -8.49 13.56
C LEU A 52 -11.14 -9.01 14.86
N LYS A 53 -10.41 -8.18 15.61
CA LYS A 53 -9.87 -8.57 16.94
C LYS A 53 -10.97 -8.94 17.92
N ALA A 54 -12.08 -8.20 17.92
CA ALA A 54 -13.22 -8.51 18.78
C ALA A 54 -13.90 -9.84 18.38
N GLN A 55 -14.05 -10.11 17.09
CA GLN A 55 -14.59 -11.37 16.59
C GLN A 55 -13.70 -12.56 16.98
N VAL A 56 -12.38 -12.47 16.71
CA VAL A 56 -11.43 -13.53 17.07
C VAL A 56 -11.42 -13.78 18.58
N LYS A 57 -11.35 -12.72 19.40
CA LYS A 57 -11.40 -12.85 20.87
C LYS A 57 -12.68 -13.52 21.35
N LYS A 58 -13.83 -13.15 20.78
CA LYS A 58 -15.13 -13.76 21.12
C LYS A 58 -15.17 -15.24 20.74
N LEU A 59 -14.62 -15.59 19.57
CA LEU A 59 -14.54 -16.97 19.09
C LEU A 59 -13.59 -17.80 19.96
N MET A 60 -12.40 -17.29 20.28
CA MET A 60 -11.45 -17.99 21.18
C MET A 60 -12.01 -18.19 22.58
N GLN A 61 -12.82 -17.26 23.09
CA GLN A 61 -13.53 -17.46 24.36
C GLN A 61 -14.68 -18.47 24.25
N ALA A 62 -15.28 -18.63 23.08
CA ALA A 62 -16.38 -19.57 22.81
C ALA A 62 -15.89 -20.97 22.41
N VAL A 63 -14.59 -21.16 22.17
CA VAL A 63 -13.96 -22.47 21.88
C VAL A 63 -14.07 -23.35 23.14
N LYS A 64 -15.23 -23.86 23.35
CA LYS A 64 -15.50 -24.99 24.27
C LYS A 64 -15.38 -26.25 23.44
N ASN A 65 -14.17 -26.75 23.24
CA ASN A 65 -13.86 -28.15 22.84
C ASN A 65 -14.81 -28.79 21.80
N THR A 66 -15.29 -28.02 20.81
CA THR A 66 -16.14 -28.54 19.73
C THR A 66 -15.52 -28.24 18.37
N ILE A 67 -15.50 -29.24 17.48
CA ILE A 67 -14.95 -29.14 16.13
C ILE A 67 -15.51 -27.93 15.34
N PRO A 68 -16.83 -27.65 15.31
CA PRO A 68 -17.35 -26.50 14.58
C PRO A 68 -16.84 -25.14 15.08
N SER A 69 -16.70 -24.96 16.40
CA SER A 69 -16.22 -23.69 16.96
C SER A 69 -14.72 -23.50 16.75
N LEU A 70 -13.94 -24.60 16.74
CA LEU A 70 -12.53 -24.57 16.40
C LEU A 70 -12.30 -24.24 14.92
N ALA A 71 -13.04 -24.88 14.03
CA ALA A 71 -13.02 -24.58 12.60
C ALA A 71 -13.38 -23.12 12.31
N GLU A 72 -14.42 -22.60 12.97
CA GLU A 72 -14.82 -21.19 12.85
C GLU A 72 -13.73 -20.23 13.35
N ALA A 73 -13.06 -20.55 14.45
CA ALA A 73 -11.95 -19.75 14.95
C ALA A 73 -10.77 -19.75 13.97
N MET A 74 -10.36 -20.91 13.47
CA MET A 74 -9.29 -21.05 12.49
C MET A 74 -9.57 -20.26 11.20
N GLU A 75 -10.77 -20.39 10.64
CA GLU A 75 -11.16 -19.67 9.42
C GLU A 75 -11.29 -18.15 9.66
N SER A 76 -11.63 -17.73 10.87
CA SER A 76 -11.67 -16.31 11.23
C SER A 76 -10.26 -15.71 11.35
N VAL A 77 -9.29 -16.45 11.89
CA VAL A 77 -7.88 -16.04 11.91
C VAL A 77 -7.31 -16.01 10.50
N ARG A 78 -7.67 -16.99 9.64
CA ARG A 78 -7.32 -16.98 8.23
C ARG A 78 -7.83 -15.72 7.52
N GLY A 79 -9.08 -15.32 7.74
CA GLY A 79 -9.64 -14.07 7.21
C GLY A 79 -8.89 -12.83 7.67
N LYS A 80 -8.41 -12.81 8.91
CA LYS A 80 -7.54 -11.77 9.47
C LYS A 80 -6.17 -11.73 8.77
N MET A 81 -5.58 -12.89 8.47
CA MET A 81 -4.33 -12.98 7.72
C MET A 81 -4.48 -12.46 6.28
N ILE A 82 -5.59 -12.77 5.60
CA ILE A 82 -5.90 -12.23 4.27
C ILE A 82 -5.93 -10.70 4.30
N LEU A 83 -6.55 -10.11 5.32
CA LEU A 83 -6.58 -8.65 5.48
C LEU A 83 -5.15 -8.06 5.60
N PHE A 84 -4.32 -8.61 6.47
CA PHE A 84 -2.96 -8.10 6.69
C PHE A 84 -2.10 -8.25 5.43
N LEU A 85 -2.18 -9.38 4.73
CA LEU A 85 -1.45 -9.58 3.49
C LEU A 85 -1.94 -8.67 2.36
N TYR A 86 -3.24 -8.40 2.29
CA TYR A 86 -3.77 -7.40 1.37
C TYR A 86 -3.17 -6.01 1.66
N GLN A 87 -3.16 -5.60 2.93
CA GLN A 87 -2.59 -4.32 3.35
C GLN A 87 -1.08 -4.23 3.07
N LEU A 88 -0.33 -5.29 3.37
CA LEU A 88 1.10 -5.36 3.08
C LEU A 88 1.39 -5.22 1.58
N ARG A 89 0.68 -5.96 0.73
CA ARG A 89 0.82 -5.86 -0.73
C ARG A 89 0.48 -4.46 -1.26
N TYR A 90 -0.59 -3.86 -0.74
CA TYR A 90 -1.00 -2.51 -1.10
C TYR A 90 0.07 -1.47 -0.73
N ILE A 91 0.62 -1.55 0.49
CA ILE A 91 1.71 -0.69 0.98
C ILE A 91 2.97 -0.88 0.15
N THR A 92 3.38 -2.12 -0.10
CA THR A 92 4.57 -2.42 -0.92
C THR A 92 4.44 -1.84 -2.33
N GLY A 93 3.26 -1.97 -2.96
CA GLY A 93 2.99 -1.34 -4.25
C GLY A 93 3.09 0.19 -4.22
N GLY A 94 2.59 0.81 -3.15
CA GLY A 94 2.71 2.25 -2.90
C GLY A 94 4.15 2.69 -2.68
N LYS A 95 4.89 1.96 -1.83
CA LYS A 95 6.32 2.18 -1.56
C LYS A 95 7.14 2.16 -2.84
N ASN A 96 7.00 1.11 -3.64
CA ASN A 96 7.76 0.96 -4.89
C ASN A 96 7.53 2.12 -5.87
N ARG A 97 6.30 2.63 -5.95
CA ARG A 97 6.00 3.81 -6.78
C ARG A 97 6.65 5.07 -6.24
N LEU A 98 6.53 5.31 -4.93
CA LEU A 98 7.13 6.49 -4.29
C LEU A 98 8.65 6.47 -4.34
N THR A 99 9.29 5.30 -4.16
CA THR A 99 10.74 5.16 -4.28
C THR A 99 11.20 5.52 -5.68
N ARG A 100 10.56 4.98 -6.73
CA ARG A 100 10.91 5.34 -8.12
C ARG A 100 10.74 6.83 -8.39
N ASN A 101 9.67 7.44 -7.88
CA ASN A 101 9.45 8.87 -8.03
C ASN A 101 10.52 9.68 -7.28
N LEU A 102 10.91 9.22 -6.09
CA LEU A 102 11.96 9.84 -5.30
C LEU A 102 13.31 9.78 -6.01
N ASP A 103 13.68 8.63 -6.58
CA ASP A 103 14.92 8.47 -7.34
C ASP A 103 14.96 9.45 -8.52
N ILE A 104 13.89 9.51 -9.33
CA ILE A 104 13.77 10.44 -10.45
C ILE A 104 13.84 11.90 -9.98
N MET A 105 13.20 12.22 -8.86
CA MET A 105 13.19 13.57 -8.30
C MET A 105 14.57 13.96 -7.76
N ASN A 106 15.30 13.03 -7.15
CA ASN A 106 16.65 13.27 -6.65
C ASN A 106 17.63 13.51 -7.79
N ASP A 107 17.61 12.69 -8.84
CA ASP A 107 18.45 12.89 -10.04
C ASP A 107 18.23 14.28 -10.65
N LYS A 108 16.96 14.67 -10.83
CA LYS A 108 16.61 15.99 -11.34
C LYS A 108 16.96 17.12 -10.38
N LEU A 109 16.87 16.89 -9.08
CA LEU A 109 17.28 17.87 -8.08
C LEU A 109 18.78 18.11 -8.10
N GLU A 110 19.59 17.07 -8.26
CA GLU A 110 21.05 17.19 -8.42
C GLU A 110 21.39 18.01 -9.67
N GLU A 111 20.74 17.70 -10.79
CA GLU A 111 20.90 18.46 -12.04
C GLU A 111 20.50 19.93 -11.88
N TYR A 112 19.38 20.18 -11.19
CA TYR A 112 18.94 21.55 -10.88
C TYR A 112 19.96 22.31 -10.05
N VAL A 113 20.56 21.66 -9.03
CA VAL A 113 21.60 22.25 -8.18
C VAL A 113 22.83 22.60 -9.03
N ARG A 114 23.26 21.70 -9.93
CA ARG A 114 24.38 21.91 -10.85
C ARG A 114 24.13 23.15 -11.73
N ILE A 115 23.02 23.16 -12.46
CA ILE A 115 22.65 24.28 -13.36
C ILE A 115 22.54 25.61 -12.59
N ALA A 116 21.91 25.59 -11.41
CA ALA A 116 21.79 26.80 -10.59
C ALA A 116 23.15 27.31 -10.08
N GLY A 117 24.08 26.39 -9.78
CA GLY A 117 25.48 26.70 -9.45
C GLY A 117 26.19 27.38 -10.63
N GLU A 118 26.15 26.79 -11.82
CA GLU A 118 26.75 27.31 -13.02
C GLU A 118 26.20 28.70 -13.40
N ILE A 119 24.88 28.90 -13.33
CA ILE A 119 24.24 30.20 -13.53
C ILE A 119 24.80 31.23 -12.54
N LYS A 120 24.97 30.87 -11.28
CA LYS A 120 25.52 31.80 -10.28
C LYS A 120 26.95 32.19 -10.55
N GLU A 121 27.80 31.20 -10.87
CA GLU A 121 29.23 31.44 -11.20
C GLU A 121 29.36 32.31 -12.44
N LYS A 122 28.75 31.91 -13.58
CA LYS A 122 28.80 32.68 -14.84
C LYS A 122 28.19 34.07 -14.70
N SER A 123 27.14 34.25 -13.91
CA SER A 123 26.58 35.56 -13.60
C SER A 123 27.57 36.46 -12.85
N LYS A 124 28.33 35.88 -11.90
CA LYS A 124 29.39 36.59 -11.19
C LYS A 124 30.52 36.99 -12.11
N ASP A 125 30.98 36.05 -12.97
CA ASP A 125 32.04 36.31 -13.94
C ASP A 125 31.64 37.40 -14.94
N ARG A 126 30.41 37.33 -15.48
CA ARG A 126 29.86 38.39 -16.33
C ARG A 126 29.81 39.73 -15.62
N SER A 127 29.44 39.79 -14.36
CA SER A 127 29.41 41.03 -13.57
C SER A 127 30.80 41.60 -13.37
N THR A 128 31.80 40.74 -13.16
CA THR A 128 33.22 41.11 -13.05
C THR A 128 33.76 41.68 -14.35
N LEU A 129 33.50 41.02 -15.49
CA LEU A 129 33.88 41.55 -16.81
C LEU A 129 33.19 42.84 -17.16
N LEU A 130 31.92 43.04 -16.78
CA LEU A 130 31.21 44.29 -16.97
C LEU A 130 31.83 45.43 -16.15
N SER A 131 32.26 45.18 -14.91
CA SER A 131 32.95 46.18 -14.10
C SER A 131 34.34 46.48 -14.64
N GLU A 132 35.10 45.47 -15.10
CA GLU A 132 36.38 45.64 -15.78
C GLU A 132 36.26 46.46 -17.06
N LYS A 133 35.24 46.17 -17.87
CA LYS A 133 34.95 46.97 -19.10
C LYS A 133 34.67 48.42 -18.79
N LYS A 134 33.91 48.71 -17.71
CA LYS A 134 33.63 50.09 -17.25
C LYS A 134 34.90 50.80 -16.75
N ALA A 135 35.82 50.08 -16.10
CA ALA A 135 37.07 50.62 -15.60
C ALA A 135 38.15 50.79 -16.68
N THR A 136 38.00 50.14 -17.84
CA THR A 136 38.97 50.22 -18.93
C THR A 136 38.84 51.55 -19.67
N PRO A 137 39.93 52.32 -19.90
CA PRO A 137 39.88 53.56 -20.62
C PRO A 137 39.43 53.37 -22.07
N ALA A 138 38.63 54.30 -22.61
CA ALA A 138 38.02 54.21 -23.95
C ALA A 138 39.05 54.11 -25.10
N ILE A 139 40.29 54.54 -24.86
CA ILE A 139 41.42 54.45 -25.80
C ILE A 139 41.84 52.99 -26.07
N ASN A 140 41.57 52.07 -25.16
CA ASN A 140 41.98 50.66 -25.29
C ASN A 140 40.92 49.84 -26.07
N ILE A 141 40.75 50.15 -27.36
CA ILE A 141 39.71 49.59 -28.24
C ILE A 141 39.81 48.06 -28.33
N LEU A 142 41.00 47.48 -28.37
CA LEU A 142 41.20 46.04 -28.47
C LEU A 142 40.69 45.33 -27.21
N LYS A 143 41.05 45.83 -26.02
CA LYS A 143 40.58 45.28 -24.74
C LYS A 143 39.07 45.42 -24.59
N HIS A 144 38.51 46.55 -25.01
CA HIS A 144 37.05 46.73 -25.01
C HIS A 144 36.33 45.73 -25.91
N ARG A 145 36.88 45.41 -27.08
CA ARG A 145 36.33 44.43 -28.01
C ARG A 145 36.39 43.03 -27.44
N ASP A 146 37.51 42.62 -26.83
CA ASP A 146 37.67 41.30 -26.21
C ASP A 146 36.74 41.12 -25.02
N LEU A 147 36.64 42.13 -24.13
CA LEU A 147 35.68 42.10 -23.02
C LEU A 147 34.25 42.02 -23.52
N SER A 148 33.90 42.76 -24.57
CA SER A 148 32.56 42.71 -25.15
C SER A 148 32.21 41.34 -25.73
N ARG A 149 33.16 40.68 -26.40
CA ARG A 149 32.99 39.32 -26.92
C ARG A 149 32.77 38.32 -25.81
N ARG A 150 33.63 38.32 -24.75
CA ARG A 150 33.48 37.44 -23.59
C ARG A 150 32.16 37.66 -22.83
N ILE A 151 31.71 38.92 -22.69
CA ILE A 151 30.44 39.23 -22.09
C ILE A 151 29.27 38.72 -22.94
N ALA A 152 29.37 38.79 -24.27
CA ALA A 152 28.35 38.24 -25.17
C ALA A 152 28.28 36.71 -25.07
N GLU A 153 29.43 36.01 -25.12
CA GLU A 153 29.55 34.56 -24.95
C GLU A 153 28.92 34.11 -23.60
N LEU A 154 29.31 34.73 -22.50
CA LEU A 154 28.71 34.41 -21.17
C LEU A 154 27.23 34.75 -21.10
N THR A 155 26.74 35.70 -21.87
CA THR A 155 25.31 36.05 -21.88
C THR A 155 24.51 34.95 -22.60
N GLU A 156 25.03 34.46 -23.72
CA GLU A 156 24.43 33.35 -24.47
C GLU A 156 24.42 32.06 -23.64
N GLU A 157 25.55 31.70 -23.03
CA GLU A 157 25.63 30.55 -22.12
C GLU A 157 24.67 30.66 -20.93
N LEU A 158 24.47 31.86 -20.37
CA LEU A 158 23.50 32.08 -19.29
C LEU A 158 22.04 31.94 -19.76
N GLU A 159 21.75 32.33 -21.02
CA GLU A 159 20.41 32.14 -21.61
C GLU A 159 20.13 30.66 -21.86
N GLU A 160 21.10 29.89 -22.34
CA GLU A 160 21.02 28.44 -22.51
C GLU A 160 20.76 27.74 -21.16
N LEU A 161 21.60 28.02 -20.15
CA LEU A 161 21.43 27.43 -18.80
C LEU A 161 20.10 27.79 -18.17
N ARG A 162 19.58 29.00 -18.40
CA ARG A 162 18.24 29.38 -17.92
C ARG A 162 17.13 28.63 -18.63
N SER A 163 17.30 28.40 -19.94
CA SER A 163 16.38 27.58 -20.73
C SER A 163 16.38 26.12 -20.22
N GLU A 164 17.57 25.53 -20.05
CA GLU A 164 17.72 24.19 -19.48
C GLU A 164 17.05 24.09 -18.10
N LYS A 165 17.30 25.04 -17.19
CA LYS A 165 16.66 25.12 -15.88
C LYS A 165 15.15 25.13 -16.01
N THR A 166 14.60 25.92 -16.93
CA THR A 166 13.15 26.03 -17.14
C THR A 166 12.56 24.70 -17.65
N GLN A 167 13.25 24.05 -18.61
CA GLN A 167 12.84 22.75 -19.12
C GLN A 167 12.90 21.66 -18.04
N LEU A 168 13.94 21.68 -17.20
CA LEU A 168 14.08 20.76 -16.09
C LEU A 168 12.95 20.92 -15.07
N LEU A 169 12.63 22.15 -14.67
CA LEU A 169 11.51 22.45 -13.78
C LEU A 169 10.17 22.02 -14.39
N ALA A 170 9.94 22.29 -15.67
CA ALA A 170 8.75 21.82 -16.38
C ALA A 170 8.63 20.29 -16.40
N SER A 171 9.77 19.59 -16.56
CA SER A 171 9.81 18.12 -16.52
C SER A 171 9.49 17.53 -15.14
N MET A 172 9.55 18.34 -14.08
CA MET A 172 9.15 18.03 -12.72
C MET A 172 7.76 18.59 -12.35
N GLU A 173 7.06 19.16 -13.33
CA GLU A 173 5.74 19.81 -13.14
C GLU A 173 5.78 21.06 -12.25
N TYR A 174 6.92 21.73 -12.17
CA TYR A 174 7.08 23.00 -11.47
C TYR A 174 7.04 24.22 -12.42
N ALA A 175 6.64 25.36 -11.85
CA ALA A 175 6.74 26.63 -12.55
C ALA A 175 8.21 27.05 -12.69
N SER A 176 8.52 27.85 -13.74
CA SER A 176 9.88 28.27 -14.08
C SER A 176 10.59 29.12 -13.02
N ASP A 177 9.83 29.73 -12.13
CA ASP A 177 10.29 30.55 -11.01
C ASP A 177 10.36 29.79 -9.67
N THR A 178 10.04 28.50 -9.66
CA THR A 178 10.06 27.69 -8.44
C THR A 178 11.46 27.67 -7.82
N PRO A 179 11.58 28.07 -6.54
CA PRO A 179 12.87 28.08 -5.87
C PRO A 179 13.31 26.67 -5.49
N LEU A 180 14.61 26.42 -5.46
CA LEU A 180 15.24 25.15 -5.06
C LEU A 180 14.73 24.67 -3.68
N SER A 181 14.47 25.60 -2.76
CA SER A 181 13.95 25.27 -1.42
C SER A 181 12.58 24.61 -1.45
N ALA A 182 11.72 24.95 -2.42
CA ALA A 182 10.41 24.34 -2.59
C ALA A 182 10.57 22.89 -3.10
N VAL A 183 11.39 22.65 -4.11
CA VAL A 183 11.66 21.30 -4.63
C VAL A 183 12.25 20.40 -3.54
N ARG A 184 13.22 20.88 -2.77
CA ARG A 184 13.78 20.14 -1.62
C ARG A 184 12.74 19.81 -0.57
N LYS A 185 11.82 20.70 -0.32
CA LYS A 185 10.73 20.47 0.65
C LYS A 185 9.79 19.37 0.19
N ASP A 186 9.50 19.31 -1.10
CA ASP A 186 8.64 18.27 -1.65
C ASP A 186 9.34 16.89 -1.66
N VAL A 187 10.63 16.85 -1.99
CA VAL A 187 11.47 15.64 -1.84
C VAL A 187 11.45 15.15 -0.39
N ALA A 188 11.71 16.03 0.59
CA ALA A 188 11.65 15.68 2.01
C ALA A 188 10.25 15.20 2.45
N ALA A 189 9.18 15.73 1.85
CA ALA A 189 7.83 15.25 2.11
C ALA A 189 7.59 13.83 1.57
N ILE A 190 8.14 13.49 0.40
CA ILE A 190 8.08 12.13 -0.15
C ILE A 190 8.85 11.17 0.75
N GLU A 191 10.06 11.51 1.17
CA GLU A 191 10.87 10.72 2.11
C GLU A 191 10.13 10.48 3.44
N ALA A 192 9.52 11.52 3.99
CA ALA A 192 8.72 11.38 5.21
C ALA A 192 7.50 10.46 5.02
N ASN A 193 6.89 10.46 3.84
CA ASN A 193 5.80 9.53 3.52
C ASN A 193 6.31 8.09 3.36
N LEU A 194 7.45 7.88 2.71
CA LEU A 194 8.08 6.55 2.63
C LEU A 194 8.35 5.98 4.02
N LYS A 195 8.94 6.77 4.91
CA LYS A 195 9.20 6.34 6.30
C LYS A 195 7.92 5.96 7.05
N LYS A 196 6.81 6.66 6.79
CA LYS A 196 5.50 6.27 7.38
C LYS A 196 4.99 4.95 6.82
N LEU A 197 5.13 4.72 5.52
CA LEU A 197 4.75 3.45 4.92
C LEU A 197 5.60 2.29 5.46
N GLU A 198 6.89 2.51 5.72
CA GLU A 198 7.76 1.52 6.37
C GLU A 198 7.29 1.16 7.79
N GLN A 199 6.89 2.17 8.57
CA GLN A 199 6.34 1.93 9.90
C GLN A 199 5.00 1.15 9.84
N GLN A 200 4.18 1.43 8.83
CA GLN A 200 2.93 0.69 8.61
C GLN A 200 3.19 -0.76 8.17
N GLU A 201 4.15 -0.95 7.27
CA GLU A 201 4.58 -2.28 6.81
C GLU A 201 5.05 -3.13 8.00
N GLN A 202 5.91 -2.58 8.85
CA GLN A 202 6.37 -3.28 10.05
C GLN A 202 5.20 -3.66 10.95
N LYS A 203 4.28 -2.74 11.22
CA LYS A 203 3.12 -3.00 12.06
C LYS A 203 2.25 -4.15 11.52
N TYR A 204 1.94 -4.14 10.23
CA TYR A 204 1.13 -5.21 9.65
C TYR A 204 1.88 -6.54 9.57
N THR A 205 3.20 -6.50 9.46
CA THR A 205 4.04 -7.70 9.57
C THR A 205 3.95 -8.30 10.97
N ASP A 206 4.03 -7.46 12.01
CA ASP A 206 3.89 -7.92 13.40
C ASP A 206 2.51 -8.49 13.68
N GLU A 207 1.44 -7.85 13.17
CA GLU A 207 0.06 -8.34 13.29
C GLU A 207 -0.16 -9.66 12.53
N LEU A 208 0.47 -9.82 11.36
CA LEU A 208 0.45 -11.08 10.61
C LEU A 208 1.14 -12.21 11.39
N ASN A 209 2.30 -11.92 11.97
CA ASN A 209 3.03 -12.89 12.79
C ASN A 209 2.22 -13.30 14.03
N ALA A 210 1.54 -12.35 14.66
CA ALA A 210 0.62 -12.65 15.77
C ALA A 210 -0.55 -13.52 15.32
N ALA A 211 -1.12 -13.27 14.15
CA ALA A 211 -2.20 -14.12 13.60
C ALA A 211 -1.70 -15.52 13.23
N LEU A 212 -0.47 -15.66 12.73
CA LEU A 212 0.15 -16.97 12.49
C LEU A 212 0.35 -17.75 13.79
N ALA A 213 0.78 -17.10 14.87
CA ALA A 213 0.89 -17.71 16.19
C ALA A 213 -0.49 -18.17 16.72
N GLU A 214 -1.52 -17.30 16.64
CA GLU A 214 -2.91 -17.65 16.99
C GLU A 214 -3.40 -18.89 16.20
N TYR A 215 -3.12 -18.93 14.90
CA TYR A 215 -3.49 -20.07 14.05
C TYR A 215 -2.76 -21.36 14.45
N SER A 216 -1.47 -21.25 14.78
CA SER A 216 -0.67 -22.38 15.23
C SER A 216 -1.17 -22.96 16.57
N GLU A 217 -1.59 -22.11 17.50
CA GLU A 217 -2.20 -22.52 18.76
C GLU A 217 -3.53 -23.25 18.53
N LEU A 218 -4.38 -22.72 17.64
CA LEU A 218 -5.63 -23.39 17.27
C LEU A 218 -5.38 -24.73 16.59
N LYS A 219 -4.36 -24.80 15.72
CA LYS A 219 -3.94 -26.05 15.07
C LYS A 219 -3.43 -27.07 16.09
N ALA A 220 -2.70 -26.64 17.11
CA ALA A 220 -2.27 -27.52 18.21
C ALA A 220 -3.47 -28.07 19.01
N GLN A 221 -4.46 -27.23 19.31
CA GLN A 221 -5.73 -27.67 19.95
C GLN A 221 -6.51 -28.63 19.04
N ALA A 222 -6.40 -28.46 17.75
CA ALA A 222 -7.04 -29.32 16.76
C ALA A 222 -6.46 -30.74 16.71
N ALA A 223 -5.24 -30.94 17.19
CA ALA A 223 -4.58 -32.26 17.18
C ALA A 223 -5.32 -33.33 18.02
N ASP A 224 -6.16 -32.91 18.95
CA ASP A 224 -6.98 -33.81 19.80
C ASP A 224 -8.28 -34.27 19.11
N PHE A 225 -8.60 -33.73 17.92
CA PHE A 225 -9.82 -34.02 17.18
C PHE A 225 -9.54 -34.84 15.92
N ASP A 226 -10.58 -35.44 15.36
CA ASP A 226 -10.50 -36.14 14.08
C ASP A 226 -10.17 -35.13 12.95
N PRO A 227 -9.04 -35.30 12.24
CA PRO A 227 -8.61 -34.38 11.20
C PRO A 227 -9.58 -34.31 10.02
N ASP A 228 -10.26 -35.40 9.67
CA ASP A 228 -11.23 -35.44 8.58
C ASP A 228 -12.52 -34.66 8.94
N GLU A 229 -13.00 -34.81 10.16
CA GLU A 229 -14.16 -34.04 10.65
C GLU A 229 -13.86 -32.55 10.74
N LEU A 230 -12.67 -32.18 11.22
CA LEU A 230 -12.23 -30.78 11.26
C LEU A 230 -12.11 -30.18 9.85
N ALA A 231 -11.49 -30.89 8.91
CA ALA A 231 -11.36 -30.47 7.53
C ALA A 231 -12.73 -30.28 6.85
N MET A 232 -13.70 -31.15 7.14
CA MET A 232 -15.06 -30.99 6.63
C MET A 232 -15.75 -29.74 7.20
N ALA A 233 -15.61 -29.48 8.51
CA ALA A 233 -16.15 -28.27 9.14
C ALA A 233 -15.50 -27.00 8.59
N GLN A 234 -14.20 -27.02 8.36
CA GLN A 234 -13.50 -25.88 7.73
C GLN A 234 -13.98 -25.64 6.29
N LEU A 235 -14.16 -26.68 5.47
CA LEU A 235 -14.65 -26.57 4.09
C LEU A 235 -16.06 -25.92 4.00
N GLU A 236 -16.91 -26.14 4.98
CA GLU A 236 -18.25 -25.53 5.03
C GLU A 236 -18.17 -24.03 5.37
N ILE A 237 -17.27 -23.64 6.26
CA ILE A 237 -17.16 -22.28 6.80
C ILE A 237 -16.25 -21.39 5.95
N HIS A 238 -15.23 -21.99 5.35
CA HIS A 238 -14.20 -21.28 4.59
C HIS A 238 -14.74 -20.29 3.55
N PRO A 239 -15.65 -20.65 2.61
CA PRO A 239 -16.15 -19.72 1.60
C PRO A 239 -16.87 -18.52 2.21
N GLN A 240 -17.58 -18.71 3.31
CA GLN A 240 -18.32 -17.65 4.00
C GLN A 240 -17.38 -16.65 4.68
N LYS A 241 -16.35 -17.15 5.35
CA LYS A 241 -15.37 -16.31 6.05
C LYS A 241 -14.48 -15.56 5.06
N GLU A 242 -14.09 -16.21 3.98
CA GLU A 242 -13.31 -15.59 2.90
C GLU A 242 -14.12 -14.48 2.21
N ALA A 243 -15.38 -14.72 1.83
CA ALA A 243 -16.26 -13.71 1.26
C ALA A 243 -16.52 -12.55 2.23
N SER A 244 -16.64 -12.84 3.54
CA SER A 244 -16.77 -11.81 4.57
C SER A 244 -15.52 -10.95 4.69
N ALA A 245 -14.33 -11.54 4.65
CA ALA A 245 -13.06 -10.81 4.68
C ALA A 245 -12.92 -9.92 3.44
N GLU A 246 -13.22 -10.44 2.25
CA GLU A 246 -13.19 -9.68 1.00
C GLU A 246 -14.18 -8.51 1.02
N SER A 247 -15.42 -8.74 1.44
CA SER A 247 -16.44 -7.68 1.53
C SER A 247 -16.00 -6.56 2.49
N LYS A 248 -15.36 -6.89 3.61
CA LYS A 248 -14.81 -5.89 4.55
C LYS A 248 -13.69 -5.08 3.93
N ILE A 249 -12.79 -5.73 3.18
CA ILE A 249 -11.70 -5.06 2.47
C ILE A 249 -12.27 -4.15 1.38
N GLN A 250 -13.24 -4.61 0.59
CA GLN A 250 -13.92 -3.80 -0.43
C GLN A 250 -14.60 -2.57 0.20
N ALA A 251 -15.29 -2.75 1.31
CA ALA A 251 -15.92 -1.64 2.04
C ALA A 251 -14.90 -0.64 2.59
N ALA A 252 -13.73 -1.12 3.06
CA ALA A 252 -12.67 -0.28 3.61
C ALA A 252 -11.92 0.52 2.53
N TYR A 253 -11.66 -0.09 1.37
CA TYR A 253 -10.86 0.50 0.30
C TYR A 253 -11.70 1.20 -0.78
N GLY A 254 -12.98 0.82 -0.96
CA GLY A 254 -13.87 1.42 -1.96
C GLY A 254 -13.27 1.35 -3.37
N ASP A 255 -13.17 2.49 -4.05
CA ASP A 255 -12.62 2.60 -5.40
C ASP A 255 -11.13 2.24 -5.51
N LYS A 256 -10.42 2.16 -4.37
CA LYS A 256 -9.00 1.76 -4.31
C LYS A 256 -8.82 0.26 -4.11
N TYR A 257 -9.92 -0.50 -4.02
CA TYR A 257 -9.85 -1.96 -3.95
C TYR A 257 -9.24 -2.52 -5.23
N ASP A 258 -8.22 -3.38 -5.07
CA ASP A 258 -7.58 -4.08 -6.20
C ASP A 258 -7.80 -5.58 -6.09
N PHE A 259 -8.53 -6.11 -7.05
CA PHE A 259 -8.86 -7.54 -7.13
C PHE A 259 -7.60 -8.44 -7.19
N TRP A 260 -6.57 -8.03 -7.96
CA TRP A 260 -5.38 -8.84 -8.10
C TRP A 260 -4.53 -8.87 -6.83
N THR A 261 -4.50 -7.78 -6.10
CA THR A 261 -3.91 -7.71 -4.75
C THR A 261 -4.63 -8.66 -3.80
N MET A 262 -5.97 -8.75 -3.89
CA MET A 262 -6.77 -9.67 -3.09
C MET A 262 -6.49 -11.15 -3.43
N VAL A 263 -6.45 -11.49 -4.71
CA VAL A 263 -6.08 -12.84 -5.16
C VAL A 263 -4.67 -13.21 -4.68
N GLY A 264 -3.73 -12.27 -4.76
CA GLY A 264 -2.38 -12.46 -4.24
C GLY A 264 -2.35 -12.70 -2.74
N ALA A 265 -3.10 -11.92 -1.95
CA ALA A 265 -3.18 -12.09 -0.50
C ALA A 265 -3.76 -13.45 -0.09
N LYS A 266 -4.81 -13.91 -0.77
CA LYS A 266 -5.39 -15.25 -0.55
C LYS A 266 -4.38 -16.37 -0.82
N ARG A 267 -3.63 -16.24 -1.92
CA ARG A 267 -2.58 -17.21 -2.26
C ARG A 267 -1.45 -17.23 -1.22
N ASP A 268 -1.01 -16.06 -0.77
CA ASP A 268 0.05 -15.99 0.24
C ASP A 268 -0.38 -16.60 1.57
N VAL A 269 -1.66 -16.47 1.98
CA VAL A 269 -2.18 -17.17 3.16
C VAL A 269 -2.11 -18.67 2.96
N ALA A 270 -2.57 -19.18 1.81
CA ALA A 270 -2.52 -20.62 1.52
C ALA A 270 -1.08 -21.16 1.58
N GLU A 271 -0.12 -20.40 1.04
CA GLU A 271 1.31 -20.74 1.09
C GLU A 271 1.84 -20.73 2.53
N LEU A 272 1.54 -19.69 3.32
CA LEU A 272 1.96 -19.59 4.73
C LEU A 272 1.39 -20.71 5.60
N LEU A 273 0.18 -21.18 5.32
CA LEU A 273 -0.46 -22.29 6.03
C LEU A 273 -0.04 -23.66 5.53
N GLY A 274 0.80 -23.74 4.49
CA GLY A 274 1.26 -24.98 3.88
C GLY A 274 0.15 -25.72 3.11
N GLU A 275 -0.86 -24.96 2.64
CA GLU A 275 -1.91 -25.53 1.81
C GLU A 275 -1.39 -25.67 0.38
N GLU A 276 -1.39 -26.89 -0.13
CA GLU A 276 -1.05 -27.13 -1.53
C GLU A 276 -2.12 -26.49 -2.42
N GLU A 277 -1.78 -25.40 -3.09
CA GLU A 277 -2.59 -24.96 -4.24
C GLU A 277 -2.62 -26.09 -5.28
N PRO A 278 -3.80 -26.45 -5.78
CA PRO A 278 -3.89 -27.41 -6.87
C PRO A 278 -3.12 -26.87 -8.07
N ARG A 279 -1.94 -27.44 -8.32
CA ARG A 279 -0.94 -26.99 -9.32
C ARG A 279 -1.46 -27.03 -10.77
N SER A 280 -2.62 -27.65 -11.01
CA SER A 280 -3.21 -27.73 -12.33
C SER A 280 -4.75 -27.68 -12.31
N ILE A 281 -5.33 -27.21 -13.44
CA ILE A 281 -6.80 -27.25 -13.68
C ILE A 281 -7.34 -28.67 -13.53
N ARG A 282 -6.57 -29.69 -13.93
CA ARG A 282 -6.91 -31.12 -13.76
C ARG A 282 -7.09 -31.52 -12.30
N GLU A 283 -6.23 -31.03 -11.43
CA GLU A 283 -6.26 -31.30 -9.98
C GLU A 283 -7.44 -30.61 -9.30
N ARG A 284 -7.76 -29.37 -9.71
CA ARG A 284 -8.98 -28.65 -9.28
C ARG A 284 -10.24 -29.38 -9.71
N LEU A 285 -10.29 -29.87 -10.92
CA LEU A 285 -11.43 -30.66 -11.43
C LEU A 285 -11.55 -31.98 -10.68
N ARG A 286 -10.45 -32.67 -10.41
CA ARG A 286 -10.42 -33.94 -9.67
C ARG A 286 -10.87 -33.75 -8.22
N ARG A 287 -10.47 -32.67 -7.54
CA ARG A 287 -10.97 -32.34 -6.19
C ARG A 287 -12.49 -32.08 -6.19
N LYS A 288 -12.99 -31.26 -7.14
CA LYS A 288 -14.43 -31.04 -7.29
C LYS A 288 -15.21 -32.32 -7.62
N GLU A 289 -14.63 -33.21 -8.37
CA GLU A 289 -15.26 -34.48 -8.72
C GLU A 289 -15.32 -35.43 -7.49
N ILE A 290 -14.27 -35.45 -6.67
CA ILE A 290 -14.24 -36.17 -5.39
C ILE A 290 -15.24 -35.56 -4.40
N GLU A 291 -15.32 -34.23 -4.28
CA GLU A 291 -16.31 -33.51 -3.45
C GLU A 291 -17.75 -33.85 -3.89
N LYS A 292 -18.00 -33.82 -5.19
CA LYS A 292 -19.30 -34.18 -5.76
C LYS A 292 -19.68 -35.65 -5.47
N GLN A 293 -18.74 -36.57 -5.65
CA GLN A 293 -18.95 -37.99 -5.31
C GLN A 293 -19.16 -38.23 -3.80
N ARG A 294 -18.48 -37.47 -2.93
CA ARG A 294 -18.71 -37.50 -1.49
C ARG A 294 -20.07 -36.94 -1.13
N ALA A 295 -20.48 -35.80 -1.67
CA ALA A 295 -21.81 -35.22 -1.51
C ALA A 295 -22.94 -36.16 -1.99
N GLU A 296 -22.75 -36.85 -3.11
CA GLU A 296 -23.67 -37.87 -3.62
C GLU A 296 -23.75 -39.10 -2.74
N ARG A 297 -22.69 -39.48 -2.04
CA ARG A 297 -22.67 -40.58 -1.07
C ARG A 297 -23.33 -40.22 0.26
N GLN A 298 -23.27 -38.96 0.68
CA GLN A 298 -23.87 -38.46 1.93
C GLN A 298 -25.31 -37.98 1.74
N GLY A 299 -25.78 -37.70 0.55
CA GLY A 299 -27.08 -37.13 0.25
C GLY A 299 -27.92 -37.99 -0.68
N THR A 300 -28.46 -39.13 -0.20
CA THR A 300 -29.79 -39.59 -0.66
C THR A 300 -30.33 -40.68 0.29
N PRO A 301 -31.40 -40.40 1.05
CA PRO A 301 -32.30 -41.47 1.41
C PRO A 301 -32.92 -42.00 0.13
N ARG A 302 -32.59 -43.25 -0.23
CA ARG A 302 -33.21 -44.00 -1.31
C ARG A 302 -34.72 -44.09 -1.00
N THR A 303 -35.50 -43.18 -1.59
CA THR A 303 -36.95 -43.42 -1.75
C THR A 303 -37.09 -44.58 -2.72
N GLN A 304 -37.35 -45.76 -2.19
CA GLN A 304 -37.82 -46.91 -2.98
C GLN A 304 -39.09 -46.48 -3.73
N LYS A 305 -38.96 -46.24 -5.03
CA LYS A 305 -40.11 -46.20 -5.94
C LYS A 305 -40.66 -47.63 -6.02
N ASN A 306 -41.76 -47.88 -5.26
CA ASN A 306 -42.62 -49.03 -5.49
C ASN A 306 -43.09 -48.97 -6.95
N LYS A 307 -42.58 -49.92 -7.76
CA LYS A 307 -43.16 -50.28 -9.04
C LYS A 307 -44.39 -51.15 -8.75
N ASP A 308 -45.53 -50.52 -8.57
CA ASP A 308 -46.80 -51.25 -8.77
C ASP A 308 -47.02 -51.46 -10.26
N ARG A 309 -46.72 -52.69 -10.65
CA ARG A 309 -47.23 -53.25 -11.92
C ARG A 309 -48.66 -53.64 -11.72
N GLY A 310 -49.58 -52.79 -12.12
CA GLY A 310 -50.94 -53.16 -12.40
C GLY A 310 -51.12 -53.50 -13.87
N TRP A 311 -51.03 -54.79 -14.17
CA TRP A 311 -51.61 -55.39 -15.37
C TRP A 311 -52.97 -55.87 -14.95
N GLU A 312 -54.04 -55.29 -15.55
CA GLU A 312 -55.28 -56.06 -15.87
C GLU A 312 -56.16 -55.26 -16.84
N ARG A 313 -56.31 -55.86 -18.06
CA ARG A 313 -57.39 -55.92 -19.03
C ARG A 313 -57.89 -54.60 -19.71
#